data_77952cb6c56fc8b1c0a54c6ed3a6dee3
#
_entry.id   77952cb6c56fc8b1c0a54c6ed3a6dee3
#
_cell.length_a   1.000
_cell.length_b   1.000
_cell.length_c   1.000
_cell.angle_alpha   90.00
_cell.angle_beta   90.00
_cell.angle_gamma   90.00
#
_symmetry.space_group_name_H-M   'P 1'
#
loop_
_entity.id
_entity.type
_entity.pdbx_description
1 polymer ?
#
loop_
_entity_poly.entity_id
_entity_poly.type
_entity_poly.pdbx_seq_one_letter_code
_entity_poly.pdbx_strand_id
1 'polypeptide(L)'
;LIAPLLDHIKASQVIIVPHGILHYVPFAALTDGHRYFGDDHAIYYLPSASILASMRRRSTSQGRRILCVSQSQASGLPSLRYADEEASSVTRLFNARPLLTGRATRAEFLKRASRYDVLHIAAHAELNASNPLFSRIHLASDREENGAIEVREIYGMDLKANLVVLSACETQLGARSKGDDIVGLNRAFIYAGASSVIASLWTVDDEATSLLMKTFYIGLKRGKSKAAALQAAQIATRRKYPHPYYWAAFVLTGDPGKK
;
A
#
# COMPACT_ATOMS: atom_id res chain seq x y z
N LEU A 1 16.33 -13.19 -13.41
CA LEU A 1 15.42 -13.86 -12.49
C LEU A 1 14.21 -14.46 -13.23
N ILE A 2 13.52 -13.68 -14.08
CA ILE A 2 12.32 -14.12 -14.83
C ILE A 2 12.62 -14.52 -16.28
N ALA A 3 13.81 -14.24 -16.81
CA ALA A 3 14.17 -14.50 -18.22
C ALA A 3 13.81 -15.92 -18.70
N PRO A 4 14.05 -17.01 -17.93
CA PRO A 4 13.69 -18.37 -18.37
C PRO A 4 12.18 -18.61 -18.49
N LEU A 5 11.35 -17.72 -17.93
CA LEU A 5 9.89 -17.87 -17.89
C LEU A 5 9.18 -16.97 -18.92
N LEU A 6 9.88 -16.00 -19.53
CA LEU A 6 9.25 -14.96 -20.38
C LEU A 6 8.45 -15.55 -21.54
N ASP A 7 8.97 -16.62 -22.19
CA ASP A 7 8.28 -17.26 -23.31
C ASP A 7 6.94 -17.91 -22.92
N HIS A 8 6.76 -18.21 -21.65
CA HIS A 8 5.55 -18.80 -21.08
C HIS A 8 4.57 -17.78 -20.51
N ILE A 9 5.00 -16.52 -20.27
CA ILE A 9 4.16 -15.48 -19.67
C ILE A 9 3.46 -14.70 -20.81
N LYS A 10 2.22 -15.09 -21.11
CA LYS A 10 1.37 -14.41 -22.11
C LYS A 10 0.28 -13.51 -21.49
N ALA A 11 0.09 -13.61 -20.19
CA ALA A 11 -0.97 -12.91 -19.48
C ALA A 11 -0.62 -11.43 -19.24
N SER A 12 -1.59 -10.53 -19.37
CA SER A 12 -1.45 -9.11 -19.02
C SER A 12 -1.39 -8.85 -17.51
N GLN A 13 -1.72 -9.84 -16.70
CA GLN A 13 -1.59 -9.79 -15.23
C GLN A 13 -0.78 -10.99 -14.75
N VAL A 14 0.19 -10.73 -13.88
CA VAL A 14 1.08 -11.75 -13.32
C VAL A 14 0.99 -11.75 -11.81
N ILE A 15 0.82 -12.94 -11.25
CA ILE A 15 0.82 -13.16 -9.80
C ILE A 15 2.22 -13.58 -9.38
N ILE A 16 2.76 -12.93 -8.37
CA ILE A 16 3.99 -13.32 -7.72
C ILE A 16 3.64 -13.90 -6.33
N VAL A 17 4.09 -15.10 -6.06
CA VAL A 17 4.07 -15.72 -4.72
C VAL A 17 5.51 -15.80 -4.25
N PRO A 18 6.05 -14.76 -3.63
CA PRO A 18 7.46 -14.70 -3.29
C PRO A 18 7.78 -15.58 -2.07
N HIS A 19 9.04 -16.01 -1.99
CA HIS A 19 9.58 -16.72 -0.83
C HIS A 19 10.93 -16.11 -0.41
N GLY A 20 11.16 -16.00 0.88
CA GLY A 20 12.41 -15.48 1.44
C GLY A 20 12.74 -14.09 0.90
N ILE A 21 13.95 -13.88 0.41
CA ILE A 21 14.45 -12.60 -0.08
C ILE A 21 13.65 -12.04 -1.27
N LEU A 22 12.89 -12.87 -1.99
CA LEU A 22 12.07 -12.42 -3.11
C LEU A 22 10.92 -11.50 -2.71
N HIS A 23 10.56 -11.45 -1.42
CA HIS A 23 9.59 -10.46 -0.91
C HIS A 23 10.06 -9.02 -1.09
N TYR A 24 11.37 -8.77 -1.19
CA TYR A 24 11.95 -7.43 -1.40
C TYR A 24 12.22 -7.07 -2.85
N VAL A 25 11.99 -7.99 -3.77
CA VAL A 25 12.24 -7.75 -5.19
C VAL A 25 11.08 -6.98 -5.80
N PRO A 26 11.31 -5.76 -6.34
CA PRO A 26 10.31 -5.03 -7.07
C PRO A 26 10.18 -5.61 -8.49
N PHE A 27 9.42 -6.69 -8.64
CA PHE A 27 9.33 -7.40 -9.94
C PHE A 27 8.93 -6.48 -11.08
N ALA A 28 8.17 -5.41 -10.83
CA ALA A 28 7.83 -4.43 -11.86
C ALA A 28 9.06 -3.71 -12.45
N ALA A 29 10.15 -3.61 -11.69
CA ALA A 29 11.40 -2.96 -12.11
C ALA A 29 12.45 -3.92 -12.68
N LEU A 30 12.17 -5.21 -12.80
CA LEU A 30 13.06 -6.12 -13.51
C LEU A 30 13.11 -5.72 -14.98
N THR A 31 14.32 -5.68 -15.55
CA THR A 31 14.55 -5.19 -16.92
C THR A 31 15.50 -6.11 -17.70
N ASP A 32 15.33 -6.12 -18.99
CA ASP A 32 16.25 -6.71 -19.96
C ASP A 32 17.26 -5.68 -20.52
N GLY A 33 17.24 -4.45 -19.99
CA GLY A 33 18.04 -3.31 -20.46
C GLY A 33 17.26 -2.38 -21.41
N HIS A 34 16.15 -2.80 -21.97
CA HIS A 34 15.30 -2.00 -22.87
C HIS A 34 13.92 -1.69 -22.28
N ARG A 35 13.31 -2.67 -21.63
CA ARG A 35 11.97 -2.59 -21.07
C ARG A 35 11.94 -3.14 -19.65
N TYR A 36 11.00 -2.64 -18.88
CA TYR A 36 10.71 -3.19 -17.56
C TYR A 36 9.60 -4.23 -17.64
N PHE A 37 9.68 -5.27 -16.82
CA PHE A 37 8.64 -6.30 -16.75
C PHE A 37 7.25 -5.72 -16.42
N GLY A 38 7.21 -4.66 -15.62
CA GLY A 38 6.00 -3.91 -15.33
C GLY A 38 5.40 -3.13 -16.51
N ASP A 39 6.10 -2.98 -17.65
CA ASP A 39 5.55 -2.32 -18.84
C ASP A 39 4.48 -3.19 -19.51
N ASP A 40 4.71 -4.48 -19.56
CA ASP A 40 3.84 -5.44 -20.24
C ASP A 40 2.86 -6.13 -19.30
N HIS A 41 3.18 -6.20 -18.00
CA HIS A 41 2.42 -6.98 -17.04
C HIS A 41 2.02 -6.15 -15.82
N ALA A 42 0.73 -6.15 -15.48
CA ALA A 42 0.25 -5.65 -14.20
C ALA A 42 0.54 -6.70 -13.12
N ILE A 43 1.42 -6.38 -12.17
CA ILE A 43 1.96 -7.32 -11.19
C ILE A 43 1.26 -7.15 -9.86
N TYR A 44 0.92 -8.27 -9.24
CA TYR A 44 0.43 -8.30 -7.86
C TYR A 44 0.94 -9.55 -7.12
N TYR A 45 0.92 -9.45 -5.80
CA TYR A 45 1.53 -10.43 -4.92
C TYR A 45 0.48 -11.18 -4.12
N LEU A 46 0.77 -12.43 -3.78
CA LEU A 46 -0.02 -13.21 -2.82
C LEU A 46 0.91 -13.82 -1.78
N PRO A 47 0.47 -13.90 -0.51
CA PRO A 47 1.21 -14.63 0.52
C PRO A 47 1.29 -16.13 0.23
N SER A 48 0.29 -16.68 -0.47
CA SER A 48 0.19 -18.08 -0.89
C SER A 48 -0.81 -18.19 -2.03
N ALA A 49 -0.61 -19.12 -2.95
CA ALA A 49 -1.52 -19.35 -4.08
C ALA A 49 -2.92 -19.82 -3.61
N SER A 50 -3.01 -20.55 -2.52
CA SER A 50 -4.27 -21.07 -1.96
C SER A 50 -5.23 -19.97 -1.48
N ILE A 51 -4.70 -18.78 -1.11
CA ILE A 51 -5.51 -17.68 -0.57
C ILE A 51 -6.33 -16.94 -1.65
N LEU A 52 -5.96 -17.10 -2.92
CA LEU A 52 -6.58 -16.36 -4.04
C LEU A 52 -8.09 -16.57 -4.11
N ALA A 53 -8.56 -17.80 -3.96
CA ALA A 53 -9.99 -18.14 -4.04
C ALA A 53 -10.80 -17.51 -2.91
N SER A 54 -10.24 -17.43 -1.70
CA SER A 54 -10.89 -16.83 -0.53
C SER A 54 -10.93 -15.31 -0.62
N MET A 55 -9.88 -14.68 -1.15
CA MET A 55 -9.81 -13.23 -1.31
C MET A 55 -10.82 -12.71 -2.36
N ARG A 56 -10.97 -13.43 -3.47
CA ARG A 56 -11.98 -13.10 -4.50
C ARG A 56 -13.42 -13.14 -3.97
N ARG A 57 -13.71 -14.02 -3.02
CA ARG A 57 -15.04 -14.12 -2.38
C ARG A 57 -15.31 -12.97 -1.41
N ARG A 58 -14.28 -12.40 -0.79
CA ARG A 58 -14.41 -11.26 0.15
C ARG A 58 -14.64 -9.92 -0.55
N SER A 59 -14.24 -9.79 -1.81
CA SER A 59 -14.35 -8.54 -2.59
C SER A 59 -15.79 -8.24 -3.01
N THR A 60 -16.66 -7.92 -2.07
CA THR A 60 -18.07 -7.55 -2.32
C THR A 60 -18.31 -6.05 -2.40
N SER A 61 -17.39 -5.24 -1.87
CA SER A 61 -17.49 -3.79 -1.81
C SER A 61 -17.10 -3.15 -3.15
N GLN A 62 -17.87 -2.15 -3.58
CA GLN A 62 -17.62 -1.43 -4.83
C GLN A 62 -16.53 -0.35 -4.72
N GLY A 63 -15.85 -0.21 -3.58
CA GLY A 63 -14.78 0.77 -3.38
C GLY A 63 -15.22 2.24 -3.48
N ARG A 64 -16.46 2.53 -3.08
CA ARG A 64 -17.06 3.89 -3.21
C ARG A 64 -16.77 4.80 -2.03
N ARG A 65 -16.66 4.26 -0.81
CA ARG A 65 -16.43 5.03 0.43
C ARG A 65 -14.96 4.95 0.81
N ILE A 66 -14.31 6.10 0.84
CA ILE A 66 -12.91 6.19 1.24
C ILE A 66 -12.77 6.89 2.60
N LEU A 67 -11.99 6.29 3.49
CA LEU A 67 -11.40 6.95 4.65
C LEU A 67 -9.94 7.22 4.32
N CYS A 68 -9.60 8.49 4.23
CA CYS A 68 -8.24 8.93 4.02
C CYS A 68 -7.76 9.63 5.29
N VAL A 69 -6.67 9.15 5.86
CA VAL A 69 -6.02 9.73 7.03
C VAL A 69 -4.60 10.12 6.67
N SER A 70 -4.16 11.28 7.14
CA SER A 70 -2.79 11.74 7.00
C SER A 70 -2.25 12.26 8.32
N GLN A 71 -1.02 11.89 8.61
CA GLN A 71 -0.27 12.43 9.75
C GLN A 71 1.14 12.76 9.28
N SER A 72 1.37 14.04 9.00
CA SER A 72 2.63 14.54 8.43
C SER A 72 3.76 14.62 9.47
N GLN A 73 3.43 14.59 10.75
CA GLN A 73 4.38 14.76 11.84
C GLN A 73 4.32 13.59 12.80
N ALA A 74 5.47 13.01 13.12
CA ALA A 74 5.62 12.05 14.19
C ALA A 74 6.90 12.37 14.96
N SER A 75 6.89 12.19 16.28
CA SER A 75 8.04 12.53 17.14
C SER A 75 9.29 11.78 16.70
N GLY A 76 10.38 12.52 16.47
CA GLY A 76 11.66 11.96 16.06
C GLY A 76 11.78 11.52 14.60
N LEU A 77 10.74 11.73 13.76
CA LEU A 77 10.75 11.38 12.34
C LEU A 77 10.68 12.63 11.46
N PRO A 78 11.23 12.58 10.22
CA PRO A 78 11.12 13.66 9.24
C PRO A 78 9.66 13.98 8.91
N SER A 79 9.35 15.24 8.59
CA SER A 79 8.00 15.62 8.20
C SER A 79 7.64 15.11 6.80
N LEU A 80 6.45 14.51 6.64
CA LEU A 80 5.85 14.12 5.36
C LEU A 80 5.13 15.32 4.75
N ARG A 81 5.85 16.15 3.99
CA ARG A 81 5.36 17.45 3.49
C ARG A 81 4.12 17.34 2.60
N TYR A 82 4.00 16.26 1.84
CA TYR A 82 2.92 16.06 0.86
C TYR A 82 1.77 15.18 1.37
N ALA A 83 1.85 14.62 2.58
CA ALA A 83 0.84 13.69 3.10
C ALA A 83 -0.58 14.30 3.16
N ASP A 84 -0.71 15.54 3.66
CA ASP A 84 -2.00 16.23 3.75
C ASP A 84 -2.53 16.63 2.36
N GLU A 85 -1.65 17.03 1.45
CA GLU A 85 -2.01 17.33 0.06
C GLU A 85 -2.44 16.09 -0.71
N GLU A 86 -1.72 14.99 -0.54
CA GLU A 86 -2.07 13.67 -1.10
C GLU A 86 -3.44 13.24 -0.63
N ALA A 87 -3.68 13.21 0.70
CA ALA A 87 -4.96 12.86 1.29
C ALA A 87 -6.11 13.73 0.76
N SER A 88 -5.89 15.04 0.65
CA SER A 88 -6.87 15.99 0.11
C SER A 88 -7.13 15.77 -1.38
N SER A 89 -6.09 15.46 -2.16
CA SER A 89 -6.19 15.21 -3.61
C SER A 89 -6.94 13.92 -3.90
N VAL A 90 -6.65 12.86 -3.12
CA VAL A 90 -7.33 11.57 -3.23
C VAL A 90 -8.80 11.69 -2.86
N THR A 91 -9.13 12.32 -1.72
CA THR A 91 -10.53 12.41 -1.24
C THR A 91 -11.40 13.26 -2.14
N ARG A 92 -10.87 14.29 -2.81
CA ARG A 92 -11.60 15.05 -3.84
C ARG A 92 -12.14 14.18 -4.96
N LEU A 93 -11.41 13.14 -5.37
CA LEU A 93 -11.89 12.20 -6.39
C LEU A 93 -13.12 11.39 -5.94
N PHE A 94 -13.35 11.26 -4.65
CA PHE A 94 -14.45 10.49 -4.05
C PHE A 94 -15.54 11.37 -3.44
N ASN A 95 -15.45 12.70 -3.58
CA ASN A 95 -16.32 13.66 -2.89
C ASN A 95 -16.34 13.44 -1.36
N ALA A 96 -15.20 13.10 -0.78
CA ALA A 96 -15.01 12.81 0.63
C ALA A 96 -14.14 13.88 1.30
N ARG A 97 -14.07 13.84 2.63
CA ARG A 97 -13.21 14.71 3.45
C ARG A 97 -12.16 13.84 4.16
N PRO A 98 -10.87 14.22 4.09
CA PRO A 98 -9.82 13.51 4.80
C PRO A 98 -9.81 13.87 6.30
N LEU A 99 -9.21 12.99 7.10
CA LEU A 99 -8.71 13.32 8.42
C LEU A 99 -7.24 13.72 8.28
N LEU A 100 -6.97 15.00 8.38
CA LEU A 100 -5.64 15.57 8.21
C LEU A 100 -4.84 15.56 9.52
N THR A 101 -3.56 15.90 9.40
CA THR A 101 -2.59 16.03 10.50
C THR A 101 -3.22 16.70 11.74
N GLY A 102 -3.01 16.09 12.90
CA GLY A 102 -3.58 16.51 14.18
C GLY A 102 -5.03 16.09 14.43
N ARG A 103 -5.78 15.69 13.38
CA ARG A 103 -7.16 15.18 13.49
C ARG A 103 -7.27 13.68 13.18
N ALA A 104 -6.26 13.10 12.58
CA ALA A 104 -6.17 11.69 12.26
C ALA A 104 -5.72 10.88 13.49
N THR A 105 -6.51 10.89 14.55
CA THR A 105 -6.18 10.18 15.80
C THR A 105 -6.43 8.69 15.67
N ARG A 106 -5.74 7.89 16.49
CA ARG A 106 -5.95 6.44 16.59
C ARG A 106 -7.42 6.11 16.85
N ALA A 107 -8.05 6.79 17.83
CA ALA A 107 -9.46 6.58 18.20
C ALA A 107 -10.40 6.82 17.01
N GLU A 108 -10.22 7.92 16.27
CA GLU A 108 -11.03 8.25 15.09
C GLU A 108 -10.83 7.22 13.96
N PHE A 109 -9.61 6.74 13.75
CA PHE A 109 -9.34 5.70 12.76
C PHE A 109 -10.04 4.38 13.13
N LEU A 110 -9.84 3.86 14.34
CA LEU A 110 -10.44 2.60 14.80
C LEU A 110 -11.98 2.65 14.76
N LYS A 111 -12.58 3.79 15.18
CA LYS A 111 -14.04 4.00 15.17
C LYS A 111 -14.64 3.95 13.77
N ARG A 112 -13.88 4.34 12.74
CA ARG A 112 -14.39 4.55 11.38
C ARG A 112 -13.99 3.46 10.40
N ALA A 113 -12.81 2.87 10.52
CA ALA A 113 -12.18 2.05 9.49
C ALA A 113 -13.08 0.92 8.97
N SER A 114 -13.84 0.25 9.83
CA SER A 114 -14.76 -0.85 9.46
C SER A 114 -15.92 -0.43 8.54
N ARG A 115 -16.20 0.86 8.41
CA ARG A 115 -17.34 1.40 7.64
C ARG A 115 -16.96 1.82 6.21
N TYR A 116 -15.68 1.71 5.85
CA TYR A 116 -15.16 2.21 4.59
C TYR A 116 -14.65 1.08 3.70
N ASP A 117 -14.80 1.28 2.41
CA ASP A 117 -14.40 0.32 1.38
C ASP A 117 -12.93 0.48 0.99
N VAL A 118 -12.40 1.69 1.15
CA VAL A 118 -11.00 2.04 0.89
C VAL A 118 -10.45 2.77 2.11
N LEU A 119 -9.32 2.29 2.61
CA LEU A 119 -8.54 2.97 3.65
C LEU A 119 -7.26 3.48 3.01
N HIS A 120 -7.00 4.78 3.07
CA HIS A 120 -5.75 5.37 2.62
C HIS A 120 -5.06 6.04 3.79
N ILE A 121 -3.84 5.61 4.10
CA ILE A 121 -3.08 6.00 5.29
C ILE A 121 -1.76 6.61 4.83
N ALA A 122 -1.65 7.93 4.89
CA ALA A 122 -0.45 8.71 4.59
C ALA A 122 0.22 9.13 5.91
N ALA A 123 0.94 8.20 6.52
CA ALA A 123 1.54 8.37 7.83
C ALA A 123 2.77 7.47 7.99
N HIS A 124 3.71 7.87 8.84
CA HIS A 124 4.87 7.04 9.15
C HIS A 124 4.47 5.68 9.71
N ALA A 125 5.22 4.64 9.31
CA ALA A 125 5.15 3.33 9.92
C ALA A 125 6.54 2.92 10.42
N GLU A 126 6.59 2.42 11.63
CA GLU A 126 7.81 1.91 12.26
C GLU A 126 7.73 0.39 12.34
N LEU A 127 8.72 -0.28 11.77
CA LEU A 127 8.81 -1.73 11.79
C LEU A 127 9.67 -2.20 12.98
N ASN A 128 9.16 -3.15 13.74
CA ASN A 128 9.88 -3.79 14.85
C ASN A 128 10.33 -5.19 14.43
N ALA A 129 11.58 -5.30 13.98
CA ALA A 129 12.17 -6.56 13.51
C ALA A 129 12.29 -7.65 14.59
N SER A 130 12.41 -7.25 15.86
CA SER A 130 12.50 -8.19 16.98
C SER A 130 11.14 -8.75 17.38
N ASN A 131 10.09 -7.94 17.23
CA ASN A 131 8.71 -8.35 17.52
C ASN A 131 7.73 -7.67 16.55
N PRO A 132 7.43 -8.28 15.39
CA PRO A 132 6.60 -7.67 14.36
C PRO A 132 5.20 -7.26 14.80
N LEU A 133 4.65 -7.84 15.87
CA LEU A 133 3.35 -7.47 16.42
C LEU A 133 3.31 -6.05 17.01
N PHE A 134 4.48 -5.50 17.36
CA PHE A 134 4.65 -4.14 17.85
C PHE A 134 5.13 -3.16 16.76
N SER A 135 5.23 -3.58 15.52
CA SER A 135 5.29 -2.64 14.40
C SER A 135 4.05 -1.76 14.42
N ARG A 136 4.19 -0.47 14.06
CA ARG A 136 3.12 0.51 14.31
C ARG A 136 3.02 1.55 13.19
N ILE A 137 1.82 2.13 13.07
CA ILE A 137 1.54 3.29 12.22
C ILE A 137 1.32 4.48 13.15
N HIS A 138 2.01 5.59 12.89
CA HIS A 138 1.95 6.80 13.70
C HIS A 138 0.80 7.71 13.21
N LEU A 139 -0.26 7.81 13.99
CA LEU A 139 -1.33 8.78 13.81
C LEU A 139 -1.21 9.92 14.83
N ALA A 140 -2.12 10.87 14.80
CA ALA A 140 -2.13 11.94 15.76
C ALA A 140 -2.41 11.38 17.17
N SER A 141 -1.61 11.83 18.14
CA SER A 141 -1.91 11.59 19.55
C SER A 141 -3.14 12.38 19.99
N ASP A 142 -3.88 11.85 20.92
CA ASP A 142 -4.92 12.55 21.66
C ASP A 142 -4.55 12.65 23.15
N ARG A 143 -5.48 13.13 23.97
CA ARG A 143 -5.18 13.38 25.40
C ARG A 143 -4.91 12.10 26.19
N GLU A 144 -5.30 10.95 25.68
CA GLU A 144 -5.28 9.67 26.40
C GLU A 144 -4.26 8.70 25.82
N GLU A 145 -3.80 8.91 24.55
CA GLU A 145 -3.00 7.92 23.82
C GLU A 145 -1.91 8.55 22.95
N ASN A 146 -0.84 7.78 22.72
CA ASN A 146 0.33 8.19 21.95
C ASN A 146 0.11 8.22 20.42
N GLY A 147 -1.11 7.96 19.93
CA GLY A 147 -1.49 8.00 18.52
C GLY A 147 -1.02 6.81 17.68
N ALA A 148 -0.24 5.87 18.21
CA ALA A 148 0.23 4.72 17.45
C ALA A 148 -0.81 3.61 17.38
N ILE A 149 -0.95 2.99 16.18
CA ILE A 149 -1.72 1.76 16.00
C ILE A 149 -0.72 0.63 15.75
N GLU A 150 -0.71 -0.37 16.61
CA GLU A 150 0.16 -1.52 16.50
C GLU A 150 -0.43 -2.63 15.61
N VAL A 151 0.44 -3.43 15.00
CA VAL A 151 0.05 -4.58 14.16
C VAL A 151 -0.89 -5.53 14.91
N ARG A 152 -0.63 -5.79 16.21
CA ARG A 152 -1.52 -6.65 17.03
C ARG A 152 -2.94 -6.11 17.13
N GLU A 153 -3.14 -4.78 17.11
CA GLU A 153 -4.47 -4.16 17.15
C GLU A 153 -5.16 -4.28 15.79
N ILE A 154 -4.39 -4.12 14.70
CA ILE A 154 -4.90 -4.32 13.34
C ILE A 154 -5.44 -5.73 13.16
N TYR A 155 -4.76 -6.75 13.71
CA TYR A 155 -5.26 -8.13 13.68
C TYR A 155 -6.62 -8.31 14.37
N GLY A 156 -6.95 -7.48 15.37
CA GLY A 156 -8.23 -7.48 16.07
C GLY A 156 -9.36 -6.73 15.37
N MET A 157 -9.09 -6.06 14.24
CA MET A 157 -10.11 -5.29 13.50
C MET A 157 -10.99 -6.21 12.64
N ASP A 158 -12.25 -5.80 12.42
CA ASP A 158 -13.16 -6.39 11.42
C ASP A 158 -13.35 -5.41 10.26
N LEU A 159 -12.48 -5.53 9.26
CA LEU A 159 -12.49 -4.64 8.09
C LEU A 159 -13.32 -5.25 6.94
N LYS A 160 -14.06 -4.38 6.26
CA LYS A 160 -14.78 -4.69 5.01
C LYS A 160 -14.12 -3.98 3.83
N ALA A 161 -12.85 -3.60 3.99
CA ALA A 161 -12.13 -2.82 3.01
C ALA A 161 -11.77 -3.65 1.77
N ASN A 162 -12.14 -3.14 0.60
CA ASN A 162 -11.69 -3.67 -0.67
C ASN A 162 -10.19 -3.36 -0.92
N LEU A 163 -9.71 -2.24 -0.36
CA LEU A 163 -8.34 -1.78 -0.53
C LEU A 163 -7.87 -1.03 0.71
N VAL A 164 -6.67 -1.35 1.17
CA VAL A 164 -5.88 -0.54 2.10
C VAL A 164 -4.65 -0.03 1.36
N VAL A 165 -4.34 1.25 1.48
CA VAL A 165 -3.13 1.87 0.92
C VAL A 165 -2.32 2.46 2.07
N LEU A 166 -1.09 2.01 2.21
CA LEU A 166 -0.09 2.52 3.13
C LEU A 166 0.88 3.38 2.32
N SER A 167 0.62 4.69 2.29
CA SER A 167 1.29 5.60 1.35
C SER A 167 2.66 6.08 1.82
N ALA A 168 2.91 6.11 3.11
CA ALA A 168 4.18 6.52 3.69
C ALA A 168 4.66 5.44 4.65
N CYS A 169 5.35 4.46 4.13
CA CYS A 169 6.07 3.48 4.93
C CYS A 169 7.55 3.88 4.99
N GLU A 170 7.92 4.70 5.96
CA GLU A 170 9.31 4.78 6.37
C GLU A 170 9.65 3.51 7.14
N THR A 171 10.14 2.51 6.41
CA THR A 171 10.94 1.49 7.05
C THR A 171 12.26 2.17 7.42
N GLN A 172 12.38 2.68 8.64
CA GLN A 172 13.70 2.94 9.18
C GLN A 172 14.43 1.60 9.22
N LEU A 173 15.22 1.35 8.18
CA LEU A 173 16.20 0.27 8.11
C LEU A 173 17.35 0.56 9.11
N GLY A 174 17.02 0.62 10.38
CA GLY A 174 17.95 0.37 11.45
C GLY A 174 18.06 -1.13 11.62
N ALA A 175 19.17 -1.72 11.13
CA ALA A 175 19.56 -3.12 11.26
C ALA A 175 18.57 -4.14 10.63
N ARG A 176 18.91 -4.63 9.42
CA ARG A 176 18.54 -5.91 8.80
C ARG A 176 17.16 -6.46 9.20
N SER A 177 16.10 -5.86 8.71
CA SER A 177 14.78 -6.48 8.67
C SER A 177 14.86 -7.74 7.79
N LYS A 178 14.42 -8.89 8.32
CA LYS A 178 14.47 -10.18 7.61
C LYS A 178 13.29 -10.39 6.66
N GLY A 179 12.69 -9.34 6.08
CA GLY A 179 11.61 -9.49 5.09
C GLY A 179 10.22 -9.74 5.63
N ASP A 180 10.11 -10.18 6.85
CA ASP A 180 8.83 -10.53 7.45
C ASP A 180 8.02 -9.32 7.93
N ASP A 181 8.64 -8.13 8.03
CA ASP A 181 8.03 -6.99 8.73
C ASP A 181 7.03 -6.21 7.86
N ILE A 182 7.38 -5.88 6.60
CA ILE A 182 6.42 -5.29 5.63
C ILE A 182 5.33 -6.32 5.33
N VAL A 183 5.71 -7.58 5.24
CA VAL A 183 4.78 -8.71 5.11
C VAL A 183 3.87 -8.78 6.34
N GLY A 184 4.35 -8.42 7.54
CA GLY A 184 3.58 -8.38 8.78
C GLY A 184 2.42 -7.38 8.76
N LEU A 185 2.68 -6.12 8.37
CA LEU A 185 1.64 -5.09 8.21
C LEU A 185 0.61 -5.46 7.14
N ASN A 186 1.07 -5.90 5.97
CA ASN A 186 0.18 -6.32 4.89
C ASN A 186 -0.69 -7.51 5.30
N ARG A 187 -0.10 -8.50 5.97
CA ARG A 187 -0.84 -9.68 6.50
C ARG A 187 -1.86 -9.27 7.54
N ALA A 188 -1.53 -8.34 8.44
CA ALA A 188 -2.45 -7.89 9.47
C ALA A 188 -3.73 -7.28 8.86
N PHE A 189 -3.61 -6.38 7.89
CA PHE A 189 -4.77 -5.81 7.21
C PHE A 189 -5.57 -6.85 6.41
N ILE A 190 -4.90 -7.78 5.73
CA ILE A 190 -5.57 -8.87 5.01
C ILE A 190 -6.30 -9.79 6.00
N TYR A 191 -5.67 -10.15 7.12
CA TYR A 191 -6.29 -10.96 8.17
C TYR A 191 -7.50 -10.25 8.77
N ALA A 192 -7.39 -8.95 9.04
CA ALA A 192 -8.46 -8.09 9.53
C ALA A 192 -9.64 -7.96 8.55
N GLY A 193 -9.53 -8.47 7.31
CA GLY A 193 -10.63 -8.52 6.34
C GLY A 193 -10.43 -7.70 5.07
N ALA A 194 -9.32 -6.99 4.92
CA ALA A 194 -9.02 -6.29 3.67
C ALA A 194 -8.81 -7.26 2.50
N SER A 195 -9.40 -6.96 1.33
CA SER A 195 -9.22 -7.80 0.14
C SER A 195 -7.87 -7.59 -0.51
N SER A 196 -7.27 -6.42 -0.36
CA SER A 196 -5.95 -6.08 -0.88
C SER A 196 -5.30 -4.94 -0.11
N VAL A 197 -3.96 -4.93 -0.15
CA VAL A 197 -3.13 -3.91 0.46
C VAL A 197 -2.12 -3.42 -0.57
N ILE A 198 -1.92 -2.10 -0.67
CA ILE A 198 -0.78 -1.48 -1.36
C ILE A 198 0.14 -0.91 -0.29
N ALA A 199 1.42 -1.29 -0.34
CA ALA A 199 2.46 -0.77 0.53
C ALA A 199 3.78 -0.66 -0.21
N SER A 200 4.72 0.14 0.30
CA SER A 200 6.05 0.29 -0.27
C SER A 200 7.03 -0.73 0.29
N LEU A 201 7.98 -1.15 -0.53
CA LEU A 201 9.08 -2.06 -0.16
C LEU A 201 10.25 -1.35 0.53
N TRP A 202 10.36 -0.03 0.38
CA TRP A 202 11.39 0.82 0.97
C TRP A 202 10.85 2.22 1.21
N THR A 203 11.64 3.05 1.90
CA THR A 203 11.36 4.47 2.11
C THR A 203 11.24 5.20 0.78
N VAL A 204 10.13 5.87 0.58
CA VAL A 204 9.77 6.52 -0.68
C VAL A 204 9.96 8.03 -0.64
N ASP A 205 10.16 8.62 -1.81
CA ASP A 205 10.12 10.06 -1.98
C ASP A 205 8.68 10.56 -1.89
N ASP A 206 8.46 11.58 -1.07
CA ASP A 206 7.13 12.07 -0.71
C ASP A 206 6.40 12.71 -1.92
N GLU A 207 7.12 13.48 -2.76
CA GLU A 207 6.54 14.12 -3.96
C GLU A 207 6.20 13.08 -5.04
N ALA A 208 7.11 12.15 -5.32
CA ALA A 208 6.88 11.06 -6.27
C ALA A 208 5.72 10.17 -5.84
N THR A 209 5.60 9.90 -4.54
CA THR A 209 4.50 9.14 -3.94
C THR A 209 3.16 9.83 -4.14
N SER A 210 3.07 11.12 -3.87
CA SER A 210 1.84 11.91 -4.09
C SER A 210 1.39 11.85 -5.56
N LEU A 211 2.31 11.96 -6.52
CA LEU A 211 2.01 11.81 -7.95
C LEU A 211 1.52 10.39 -8.28
N LEU A 212 2.20 9.37 -7.77
CA LEU A 212 1.85 7.96 -7.99
C LEU A 212 0.45 7.66 -7.46
N MET A 213 0.17 8.04 -6.21
CA MET A 213 -1.13 7.79 -5.58
C MET A 213 -2.27 8.53 -6.28
N LYS A 214 -2.08 9.80 -6.62
CA LYS A 214 -3.07 10.54 -7.42
C LYS A 214 -3.39 9.84 -8.73
N THR A 215 -2.37 9.38 -9.46
CA THR A 215 -2.53 8.69 -10.75
C THR A 215 -3.21 7.33 -10.56
N PHE A 216 -2.84 6.59 -9.53
CA PHE A 216 -3.48 5.32 -9.16
C PHE A 216 -4.99 5.47 -8.93
N TYR A 217 -5.39 6.44 -8.09
CA TYR A 217 -6.80 6.66 -7.79
C TYR A 217 -7.60 7.18 -9.00
N ILE A 218 -7.00 7.99 -9.86
CA ILE A 218 -7.61 8.36 -11.15
C ILE A 218 -7.86 7.10 -12.01
N GLY A 219 -6.90 6.17 -12.04
CA GLY A 219 -7.06 4.89 -12.73
C GLY A 219 -8.23 4.08 -12.20
N LEU A 220 -8.37 3.95 -10.87
CA LEU A 220 -9.49 3.28 -10.22
C LEU A 220 -10.84 3.94 -10.56
N LYS A 221 -10.91 5.27 -10.52
CA LYS A 221 -12.13 6.02 -10.88
C LYS A 221 -12.53 5.83 -12.34
N ARG A 222 -11.58 5.57 -13.22
CA ARG A 222 -11.80 5.24 -14.65
C ARG A 222 -12.12 3.75 -14.87
N GLY A 223 -12.33 2.97 -13.81
CA GLY A 223 -12.70 1.57 -13.89
C GLY A 223 -11.57 0.58 -14.14
N LYS A 224 -10.29 1.01 -14.04
CA LYS A 224 -9.17 0.06 -14.10
C LYS A 224 -9.21 -0.87 -12.88
N SER A 225 -8.77 -2.11 -13.05
CA SER A 225 -8.46 -2.98 -11.90
C SER A 225 -7.35 -2.38 -11.03
N LYS A 226 -7.25 -2.78 -9.76
CA LYS A 226 -6.23 -2.26 -8.84
C LYS A 226 -4.82 -2.49 -9.38
N ALA A 227 -4.55 -3.68 -9.93
CA ALA A 227 -3.26 -4.00 -10.52
C ALA A 227 -2.96 -3.14 -11.76
N ALA A 228 -3.92 -2.96 -12.68
CA ALA A 228 -3.73 -2.13 -13.87
C ALA A 228 -3.65 -0.63 -13.54
N ALA A 229 -4.32 -0.18 -12.48
CA ALA A 229 -4.23 1.20 -12.01
C ALA A 229 -2.85 1.48 -11.40
N LEU A 230 -2.30 0.53 -10.62
CA LEU A 230 -0.95 0.66 -10.04
C LEU A 230 0.11 0.64 -11.15
N GLN A 231 0.03 -0.29 -12.11
CA GLN A 231 0.92 -0.32 -13.28
C GLN A 231 0.91 1.02 -14.02
N ALA A 232 -0.27 1.56 -14.32
CA ALA A 232 -0.39 2.84 -15.02
C ALA A 232 0.20 4.01 -14.20
N ALA A 233 0.05 3.98 -12.88
CA ALA A 233 0.64 4.97 -11.97
C ALA A 233 2.17 4.88 -11.96
N GLN A 234 2.73 3.68 -11.88
CA GLN A 234 4.18 3.43 -11.94
C GLN A 234 4.78 3.94 -13.27
N ILE A 235 4.15 3.62 -14.40
CA ILE A 235 4.57 4.08 -15.73
C ILE A 235 4.51 5.62 -15.82
N ALA A 236 3.45 6.23 -15.30
CA ALA A 236 3.31 7.69 -15.33
C ALA A 236 4.33 8.39 -14.43
N THR A 237 4.59 7.86 -13.24
CA THR A 237 5.58 8.41 -12.31
C THR A 237 6.99 8.29 -12.88
N ARG A 238 7.34 7.17 -13.53
CA ARG A 238 8.64 6.96 -14.19
C ARG A 238 8.95 8.02 -15.25
N ARG A 239 7.96 8.56 -15.93
CA ARG A 239 8.17 9.63 -16.93
C ARG A 239 8.77 10.89 -16.33
N LYS A 240 8.43 11.22 -15.08
CA LYS A 240 8.97 12.36 -14.34
C LYS A 240 10.21 11.99 -13.52
N TYR A 241 10.21 10.78 -12.96
CA TYR A 241 11.25 10.25 -12.09
C TYR A 241 11.75 8.90 -12.62
N PRO A 242 12.73 8.88 -13.57
CA PRO A 242 13.11 7.66 -14.31
C PRO A 242 13.69 6.55 -13.44
N HIS A 243 14.39 6.89 -12.32
CA HIS A 243 15.02 5.89 -11.47
C HIS A 243 13.97 5.04 -10.74
N PRO A 244 14.11 3.68 -10.71
CA PRO A 244 13.14 2.77 -10.09
C PRO A 244 12.84 3.05 -8.61
N TYR A 245 13.76 3.67 -7.90
CA TYR A 245 13.57 4.11 -6.51
C TYR A 245 12.26 4.87 -6.31
N TYR A 246 11.88 5.74 -7.26
CA TYR A 246 10.73 6.64 -7.14
C TYR A 246 9.39 6.01 -7.50
N TRP A 247 9.36 4.95 -8.31
CA TRP A 247 8.11 4.42 -8.85
C TRP A 247 7.87 2.93 -8.57
N ALA A 248 8.92 2.14 -8.33
CA ALA A 248 8.79 0.70 -8.20
C ALA A 248 8.59 0.21 -6.76
N ALA A 249 8.62 1.11 -5.78
CA ALA A 249 8.49 0.76 -4.38
C ALA A 249 7.14 0.13 -4.04
N PHE A 250 6.06 0.63 -4.62
CA PHE A 250 4.70 0.20 -4.25
C PHE A 250 4.32 -1.12 -4.90
N VAL A 251 3.85 -2.04 -4.08
CA VAL A 251 3.36 -3.35 -4.49
C VAL A 251 1.93 -3.58 -4.01
N LEU A 252 1.13 -4.24 -4.85
CA LEU A 252 -0.22 -4.67 -4.53
C LEU A 252 -0.18 -6.11 -4.04
N THR A 253 -0.65 -6.35 -2.82
CA THR A 253 -0.84 -7.70 -2.26
C THR A 253 -2.32 -8.00 -2.15
N GLY A 254 -2.77 -9.14 -2.67
CA GLY A 254 -4.16 -9.59 -2.57
C GLY A 254 -4.94 -9.54 -3.87
N ASP A 255 -6.24 -9.25 -3.81
CA ASP A 255 -7.15 -9.23 -4.95
C ASP A 255 -6.79 -8.10 -5.94
N PRO A 256 -6.48 -8.41 -7.21
CA PRO A 256 -6.09 -7.41 -8.22
C PRO A 256 -7.24 -6.52 -8.68
N GLY A 257 -8.49 -6.81 -8.29
CA GLY A 257 -9.70 -6.21 -8.82
C GLY A 257 -10.18 -6.85 -10.12
N LYS A 258 -11.43 -6.59 -10.46
CA LYS A 258 -12.01 -7.04 -11.75
C LYS A 258 -11.44 -6.21 -12.90
N LYS A 259 -11.29 -6.85 -14.05
CA LYS A 259 -11.03 -6.16 -15.33
C LYS A 259 -12.24 -5.36 -15.72
#